data_fb08e65c0c927fb450b05321302534ca
#
_entry.id   fb08e65c0c927fb450b05321302534ca
#
_cell.length_a   1.000
_cell.length_b   1.000
_cell.length_c   1.000
_cell.angle_alpha   90.00
_cell.angle_beta   90.00
_cell.angle_gamma   90.00
#
_symmetry.space_group_name_H-M   'P 1'
#
loop_
_entity.id
_entity.type
_entity.pdbx_description
1 polymer ?
#
loop_
_entity_poly.entity_id
_entity_poly.type
_entity_poly.pdbx_seq_one_letter_code
_entity_poly.pdbx_strand_id
1 'polypeptide(L)'
;LAPFRYGLEKAFKAGQYMLTEKEEQLEDLLSQTSYTMWIDGQERVLNKETINFKGEKVPISKAVYIISDQSKEDRDYLNNEINKVLFKISDFAEAEINAIYNYKKIMDERRGYKRPQSATILGCENDEKSIDNLVGLVTKNFKISQRFYKLHAKLLKQKALSVGDRAVPMGEIKKKFDFETSTEVLNRAFAKVDSKYPEILKGFLENGQIDVYPRKGKRGGAYCWGMGL
;
A
#
# COMPACT_ATOMS: atom_id res chain seq x y z
N LEU A 1 -1.86 8.59 -34.82
CA LEU A 1 -1.87 9.28 -33.48
C LEU A 1 -3.00 8.82 -32.56
N ALA A 2 -4.13 8.30 -33.09
CA ALA A 2 -5.30 7.94 -32.27
C ALA A 2 -4.97 6.96 -31.11
N PRO A 3 -4.17 5.90 -31.27
CA PRO A 3 -3.80 5.00 -30.15
C PRO A 3 -2.97 5.68 -29.06
N PHE A 4 -2.24 6.74 -29.40
CA PHE A 4 -1.34 7.44 -28.46
C PHE A 4 -1.93 8.73 -27.89
N ARG A 5 -3.15 9.09 -28.28
CA ARG A 5 -3.79 10.36 -27.92
C ARG A 5 -3.80 10.56 -26.41
N TYR A 6 -4.22 9.56 -25.66
CA TYR A 6 -4.30 9.63 -24.21
C TYR A 6 -2.92 9.90 -23.56
N GLY A 7 -1.88 9.15 -23.99
CA GLY A 7 -0.51 9.35 -23.51
C GLY A 7 0.02 10.76 -23.80
N LEU A 8 -0.27 11.29 -24.99
CA LEU A 8 0.13 12.65 -25.38
C LEU A 8 -0.59 13.72 -24.56
N GLU A 9 -1.91 13.58 -24.35
CA GLU A 9 -2.69 14.49 -23.50
C GLU A 9 -2.17 14.47 -22.04
N LYS A 10 -1.82 13.30 -21.52
CA LYS A 10 -1.22 13.12 -20.20
C LYS A 10 0.15 13.81 -20.11
N ALA A 11 1.03 13.56 -21.08
CA ALA A 11 2.36 14.19 -21.14
C ALA A 11 2.24 15.72 -21.21
N PHE A 12 1.31 16.23 -22.01
CA PHE A 12 1.07 17.68 -22.11
C PHE A 12 0.58 18.27 -20.78
N LYS A 13 -0.35 17.60 -20.08
CA LYS A 13 -0.81 18.04 -18.76
C LYS A 13 0.31 18.02 -17.71
N ALA A 14 1.18 17.01 -17.74
CA ALA A 14 2.31 16.93 -16.82
C ALA A 14 3.38 17.98 -17.15
N GLY A 15 3.55 18.32 -18.43
CA GLY A 15 4.58 19.25 -18.92
C GLY A 15 4.54 20.64 -18.29
N GLN A 16 3.35 21.13 -17.88
CA GLN A 16 3.21 22.42 -17.21
C GLN A 16 3.85 22.49 -15.81
N TYR A 17 4.17 21.34 -15.23
CA TYR A 17 4.81 21.22 -13.92
C TYR A 17 6.27 20.78 -14.01
N MET A 18 6.80 20.65 -15.20
CA MET A 18 8.21 20.34 -15.40
C MET A 18 9.07 21.56 -15.11
N LEU A 19 10.20 21.33 -14.47
CA LEU A 19 11.25 22.30 -14.26
C LEU A 19 12.12 22.39 -15.52
N THR A 20 13.10 23.30 -15.52
CA THR A 20 14.12 23.30 -16.56
C THR A 20 14.97 22.04 -16.48
N GLU A 21 15.59 21.62 -17.58
CA GLU A 21 16.45 20.42 -17.64
C GLU A 21 17.51 20.41 -16.52
N LYS A 22 18.15 21.53 -16.26
CA LYS A 22 19.17 21.66 -15.21
C LYS A 22 18.58 21.50 -13.80
N GLU A 23 17.39 22.02 -13.58
CA GLU A 23 16.70 21.88 -12.30
C GLU A 23 16.21 20.45 -12.08
N GLU A 24 15.70 19.75 -13.13
CA GLU A 24 15.34 18.34 -13.05
C GLU A 24 16.56 17.45 -12.75
N GLN A 25 17.70 17.71 -13.39
CA GLN A 25 18.94 16.99 -13.11
C GLN A 25 19.42 17.23 -11.68
N LEU A 26 19.33 18.46 -11.18
CA LEU A 26 19.69 18.77 -9.80
C LEU A 26 18.73 18.10 -8.80
N GLU A 27 17.43 18.12 -9.09
CA GLU A 27 16.41 17.47 -8.26
C GLU A 27 16.65 15.96 -8.16
N ASP A 28 16.94 15.29 -9.27
CA ASP A 28 17.23 13.86 -9.30
C ASP A 28 18.44 13.53 -8.40
N LEU A 29 19.52 14.33 -8.47
CA LEU A 29 20.67 14.15 -7.58
C LEU A 29 20.32 14.39 -6.11
N LEU A 30 19.55 15.42 -5.79
CA LEU A 30 19.17 15.74 -4.41
C LEU A 30 18.14 14.74 -3.84
N SER A 31 17.33 14.13 -4.66
CA SER A 31 16.34 13.12 -4.25
C SER A 31 16.99 11.93 -3.54
N GLN A 32 18.23 11.58 -3.92
CA GLN A 32 18.97 10.50 -3.30
C GLN A 32 19.21 10.76 -1.80
N THR A 33 19.60 11.98 -1.44
CA THR A 33 19.95 12.33 -0.04
C THR A 33 18.75 12.79 0.78
N SER A 34 17.72 13.35 0.15
CA SER A 34 16.56 13.92 0.82
C SER A 34 15.35 12.96 0.90
N TYR A 35 15.34 11.91 0.09
CA TYR A 35 14.23 10.94 0.04
C TYR A 35 14.72 9.48 0.15
N THR A 36 15.52 9.01 -0.82
CA THR A 36 15.88 7.59 -0.93
C THR A 36 16.68 7.09 0.27
N MET A 37 17.70 7.83 0.69
CA MET A 37 18.55 7.44 1.83
C MET A 37 17.77 7.34 3.15
N TRP A 38 16.76 8.16 3.36
CA TRP A 38 15.93 8.13 4.54
C TRP A 38 15.06 6.87 4.58
N ILE A 39 14.39 6.54 3.47
CA ILE A 39 13.57 5.32 3.35
C ILE A 39 14.44 4.07 3.53
N ASP A 40 15.57 4.00 2.84
CA ASP A 40 16.50 2.87 2.95
C ASP A 40 17.06 2.74 4.38
N GLY A 41 17.34 3.87 5.03
CA GLY A 41 17.80 3.92 6.41
C GLY A 41 16.78 3.32 7.37
N GLN A 42 15.53 3.75 7.28
CA GLN A 42 14.43 3.24 8.09
C GLN A 42 14.17 1.75 7.85
N GLU A 43 14.16 1.33 6.59
CA GLU A 43 13.98 -0.08 6.24
C GLU A 43 15.10 -0.95 6.85
N ARG A 44 16.36 -0.51 6.78
CA ARG A 44 17.50 -1.23 7.38
C ARG A 44 17.39 -1.32 8.90
N VAL A 45 16.92 -0.28 9.57
CA VAL A 45 16.69 -0.27 11.01
C VAL A 45 15.62 -1.28 11.39
N LEU A 46 14.46 -1.21 10.73
CA LEU A 46 13.32 -2.12 10.98
C LEU A 46 13.66 -3.59 10.68
N ASN A 47 14.40 -3.86 9.60
CA ASN A 47 14.75 -5.22 9.20
C ASN A 47 15.74 -5.93 10.18
N LYS A 48 16.40 -5.17 11.06
CA LYS A 48 17.25 -5.74 12.12
C LYS A 48 16.49 -6.07 13.39
N GLU A 49 15.30 -5.50 13.57
CA GLU A 49 14.51 -5.68 14.77
C GLU A 49 13.80 -7.03 14.81
N THR A 50 13.87 -7.69 15.95
CA THR A 50 13.24 -8.98 16.19
C THR A 50 12.46 -8.95 17.51
N ILE A 51 11.44 -9.76 17.59
CA ILE A 51 10.57 -9.95 18.76
C ILE A 51 10.73 -11.39 19.24
N ASN A 52 10.90 -11.59 20.52
CA ASN A 52 10.87 -12.93 21.10
C ASN A 52 9.40 -13.38 21.18
N PHE A 53 9.05 -14.43 20.44
CA PHE A 53 7.70 -14.95 20.44
C PHE A 53 7.74 -16.48 20.52
N LYS A 54 7.12 -17.03 21.55
CA LYS A 54 7.07 -18.48 21.83
C LYS A 54 8.47 -19.15 21.86
N GLY A 55 9.46 -18.44 22.38
CA GLY A 55 10.85 -18.94 22.48
C GLY A 55 11.71 -18.71 21.23
N GLU A 56 11.16 -18.15 20.18
CA GLU A 56 11.88 -17.86 18.94
C GLU A 56 12.07 -16.36 18.70
N LYS A 57 13.16 -15.99 18.04
CA LYS A 57 13.36 -14.63 17.51
C LYS A 57 12.65 -14.47 16.18
N VAL A 58 11.60 -13.69 16.16
CA VAL A 58 10.75 -13.44 14.99
C VAL A 58 11.04 -12.03 14.46
N PRO A 59 11.39 -11.84 13.17
CA PRO A 59 11.50 -10.51 12.57
C PRO A 59 10.20 -9.72 12.72
N ILE A 60 10.30 -8.40 12.92
CA ILE A 60 9.11 -7.53 13.09
C ILE A 60 8.12 -7.65 11.93
N SER A 61 8.61 -7.75 10.69
CA SER A 61 7.77 -7.93 9.51
C SER A 61 6.95 -9.21 9.55
N LYS A 62 7.55 -10.32 10.04
CA LYS A 62 6.84 -11.59 10.24
C LYS A 62 5.83 -11.49 11.38
N ALA A 63 6.21 -10.82 12.49
CA ALA A 63 5.30 -10.62 13.63
C ALA A 63 4.03 -9.86 13.24
N VAL A 64 4.17 -8.78 12.44
CA VAL A 64 3.05 -8.01 11.89
C VAL A 64 2.17 -8.87 10.96
N TYR A 65 2.77 -9.76 10.20
CA TYR A 65 2.03 -10.63 9.27
C TYR A 65 1.20 -11.69 9.99
N ILE A 66 1.78 -12.35 11.02
CA ILE A 66 1.13 -13.48 11.68
C ILE A 66 0.15 -13.08 12.80
N ILE A 67 0.14 -11.82 13.23
CA ILE A 67 -0.58 -11.37 14.41
C ILE A 67 -2.08 -11.68 14.37
N SER A 68 -2.71 -11.55 13.22
CA SER A 68 -4.16 -11.77 13.05
C SER A 68 -4.60 -13.22 13.27
N ASP A 69 -3.68 -14.16 13.09
CA ASP A 69 -3.96 -15.61 13.18
C ASP A 69 -3.67 -16.20 14.57
N GLN A 70 -3.22 -15.36 15.53
CA GLN A 70 -2.86 -15.80 16.88
C GLN A 70 -4.04 -15.74 17.84
N SER A 71 -3.89 -16.39 19.01
CA SER A 71 -4.81 -16.23 20.15
C SER A 71 -4.90 -14.76 20.60
N LYS A 72 -5.91 -14.39 21.37
CA LYS A 72 -6.06 -13.02 21.87
C LYS A 72 -4.85 -12.59 22.70
N GLU A 73 -4.39 -13.46 23.59
CA GLU A 73 -3.25 -13.23 24.47
C GLU A 73 -1.97 -13.01 23.64
N ASP A 74 -1.74 -13.86 22.66
CA ASP A 74 -0.59 -13.77 21.76
C ASP A 74 -0.64 -12.51 20.87
N ARG A 75 -1.84 -12.12 20.40
CA ARG A 75 -2.01 -10.88 19.66
C ARG A 75 -1.68 -9.65 20.50
N ASP A 76 -2.17 -9.63 21.74
CA ASP A 76 -1.89 -8.51 22.66
C ASP A 76 -0.39 -8.44 22.98
N TYR A 77 0.24 -9.58 23.20
CA TYR A 77 1.69 -9.66 23.39
C TYR A 77 2.44 -9.12 22.18
N LEU A 78 2.16 -9.66 20.97
CA LEU A 78 2.82 -9.22 19.74
C LEU A 78 2.59 -7.74 19.47
N ASN A 79 1.36 -7.24 19.65
CA ASN A 79 1.05 -5.82 19.48
C ASN A 79 1.87 -4.93 20.41
N ASN A 80 2.01 -5.33 21.68
CA ASN A 80 2.82 -4.60 22.63
C ASN A 80 4.32 -4.61 22.28
N GLU A 81 4.86 -5.75 21.86
CA GLU A 81 6.26 -5.85 21.46
C GLU A 81 6.55 -5.09 20.17
N ILE A 82 5.64 -5.14 19.16
CA ILE A 82 5.72 -4.32 17.96
C ILE A 82 5.77 -2.83 18.33
N ASN A 83 4.86 -2.39 19.21
CA ASN A 83 4.84 -1.00 19.64
C ASN A 83 6.11 -0.58 20.36
N LYS A 84 6.72 -1.44 21.19
CA LYS A 84 8.02 -1.16 21.84
C LYS A 84 9.12 -0.93 20.79
N VAL A 85 9.17 -1.77 19.74
CA VAL A 85 10.14 -1.60 18.64
C VAL A 85 9.90 -0.29 17.91
N LEU A 86 8.65 0.02 17.55
CA LEU A 86 8.31 1.27 16.86
C LEU A 86 8.62 2.49 17.71
N PHE A 87 8.36 2.43 19.01
CA PHE A 87 8.68 3.53 19.93
C PHE A 87 10.19 3.75 20.07
N LYS A 88 10.98 2.69 20.10
CA LYS A 88 12.45 2.75 20.15
C LYS A 88 13.07 3.53 19.00
N ILE A 89 12.43 3.50 17.83
CA ILE A 89 12.93 4.16 16.60
C ILE A 89 12.14 5.43 16.24
N SER A 90 11.26 5.90 17.13
CA SER A 90 10.35 7.02 16.85
C SER A 90 11.07 8.31 16.45
N ASP A 91 12.16 8.64 17.12
CA ASP A 91 12.94 9.87 16.83
C ASP A 91 13.54 9.82 15.41
N PHE A 92 14.02 8.66 14.99
CA PHE A 92 14.53 8.48 13.63
C PHE A 92 13.38 8.55 12.60
N ALA A 93 12.25 7.91 12.90
CA ALA A 93 11.06 7.94 12.03
C ALA A 93 10.48 9.38 11.93
N GLU A 94 10.52 10.17 13.00
CA GLU A 94 10.15 11.58 12.97
C GLU A 94 11.05 12.38 12.05
N ALA A 95 12.37 12.20 12.17
CA ALA A 95 13.35 12.87 11.32
C ALA A 95 13.16 12.49 9.84
N GLU A 96 12.93 11.22 9.54
CA GLU A 96 12.64 10.72 8.19
C GLU A 96 11.40 11.38 7.60
N ILE A 97 10.28 11.34 8.34
CA ILE A 97 9.01 11.93 7.89
C ILE A 97 9.19 13.42 7.61
N ASN A 98 9.84 14.15 8.52
CA ASN A 98 10.09 15.58 8.35
C ASN A 98 11.00 15.88 7.15
N ALA A 99 12.03 15.09 6.90
CA ALA A 99 12.91 15.25 5.73
C ALA A 99 12.12 15.04 4.42
N ILE A 100 11.36 13.95 4.32
CA ILE A 100 10.57 13.60 3.14
C ILE A 100 9.49 14.64 2.86
N TYR A 101 8.74 15.06 3.88
CA TYR A 101 7.69 16.08 3.69
C TYR A 101 8.25 17.46 3.36
N ASN A 102 9.37 17.86 3.96
CA ASN A 102 10.02 19.12 3.59
C ASN A 102 10.54 19.10 2.15
N TYR A 103 11.19 18.02 1.75
CA TYR A 103 11.62 17.84 0.36
C TYR A 103 10.43 17.94 -0.60
N LYS A 104 9.38 17.16 -0.34
CA LYS A 104 8.16 17.19 -1.14
C LYS A 104 7.56 18.61 -1.22
N LYS A 105 7.45 19.31 -0.09
CA LYS A 105 6.91 20.67 -0.05
C LYS A 105 7.72 21.64 -0.94
N ILE A 106 9.05 21.62 -0.82
CA ILE A 106 9.93 22.46 -1.63
C ILE A 106 9.73 22.16 -3.12
N MET A 107 9.67 20.88 -3.50
CA MET A 107 9.50 20.47 -4.90
C MET A 107 8.10 20.82 -5.43
N ASP A 108 7.04 20.63 -4.65
CA ASP A 108 5.69 21.02 -5.02
C ASP A 108 5.59 22.53 -5.27
N GLU A 109 6.20 23.36 -4.42
CA GLU A 109 6.25 24.82 -4.58
C GLU A 109 7.03 25.23 -5.84
N ARG A 110 8.19 24.58 -6.08
CA ARG A 110 9.01 24.84 -7.28
C ARG A 110 8.29 24.47 -8.57
N ARG A 111 7.55 23.37 -8.57
CA ARG A 111 6.76 22.91 -9.73
C ARG A 111 5.44 23.67 -9.89
N GLY A 112 5.06 24.52 -8.94
CA GLY A 112 3.85 25.33 -8.99
C GLY A 112 2.56 24.58 -8.62
N TYR A 113 2.67 23.46 -7.91
CA TYR A 113 1.50 22.80 -7.37
C TYR A 113 0.85 23.62 -6.25
N LYS A 114 -0.47 23.75 -6.31
CA LYS A 114 -1.22 24.61 -5.37
C LYS A 114 -1.54 23.91 -4.04
N ARG A 115 -1.62 22.60 -4.04
CA ARG A 115 -2.01 21.78 -2.88
C ARG A 115 -1.03 20.61 -2.70
N PRO A 116 -0.77 20.17 -1.47
CA PRO A 116 0.17 19.08 -1.20
C PRO A 116 -0.14 17.76 -1.93
N GLN A 117 -1.42 17.50 -2.24
CA GLN A 117 -1.87 16.30 -2.93
C GLN A 117 -1.94 16.44 -4.46
N SER A 118 -1.79 17.65 -5.03
CA SER A 118 -2.01 17.88 -6.47
C SER A 118 -1.11 17.01 -7.36
N ALA A 119 0.18 16.90 -7.03
CA ALA A 119 1.12 16.05 -7.76
C ALA A 119 0.69 14.57 -7.76
N THR A 120 0.27 14.08 -6.60
CA THR A 120 -0.21 12.69 -6.45
C THR A 120 -1.51 12.46 -7.23
N ILE A 121 -2.46 13.40 -7.15
CA ILE A 121 -3.73 13.32 -7.89
C ILE A 121 -3.47 13.26 -9.39
N LEU A 122 -2.59 14.12 -9.91
CA LEU A 122 -2.21 14.12 -11.32
C LEU A 122 -1.53 12.81 -11.72
N GLY A 123 -0.57 12.33 -10.90
CA GLY A 123 0.13 11.06 -11.14
C GLY A 123 -0.79 9.85 -11.13
N CYS A 124 -1.86 9.87 -10.32
CA CYS A 124 -2.92 8.86 -10.30
C CYS A 124 -3.98 9.06 -11.39
N GLU A 125 -3.76 9.98 -12.33
CA GLU A 125 -4.67 10.25 -13.46
C GLU A 125 -6.09 10.63 -13.01
N ASN A 126 -6.19 11.39 -11.91
CA ASN A 126 -7.44 11.80 -11.32
C ASN A 126 -7.57 13.33 -11.32
N ASP A 127 -8.69 13.84 -10.84
CA ASP A 127 -8.93 15.27 -10.66
C ASP A 127 -9.24 15.63 -9.20
N GLU A 128 -8.91 16.87 -8.82
CA GLU A 128 -9.04 17.32 -7.43
C GLU A 128 -10.50 17.29 -6.93
N LYS A 129 -11.45 17.59 -7.78
CA LYS A 129 -12.88 17.61 -7.41
C LYS A 129 -13.38 16.21 -7.08
N SER A 130 -12.99 15.20 -7.87
CA SER A 130 -13.32 13.80 -7.60
C SER A 130 -12.72 13.31 -6.27
N ILE A 131 -11.47 13.66 -6.01
CA ILE A 131 -10.81 13.31 -4.74
C ILE A 131 -11.45 14.05 -3.55
N ASP A 132 -11.73 15.34 -3.66
CA ASP A 132 -12.40 16.09 -2.60
C ASP A 132 -13.80 15.55 -2.30
N ASN A 133 -14.56 15.18 -3.35
CA ASN A 133 -15.87 14.52 -3.20
C ASN A 133 -15.71 13.16 -2.49
N LEU A 134 -14.74 12.35 -2.89
CA LEU A 134 -14.46 11.05 -2.26
C LEU A 134 -14.15 11.23 -0.77
N VAL A 135 -13.22 12.12 -0.43
CA VAL A 135 -12.84 12.41 0.97
C VAL A 135 -14.06 12.90 1.75
N GLY A 136 -14.85 13.81 1.17
CA GLY A 136 -16.07 14.31 1.79
C GLY A 136 -17.10 13.22 2.05
N LEU A 137 -17.32 12.31 1.09
CA LEU A 137 -18.21 11.17 1.23
C LEU A 137 -17.73 10.19 2.29
N VAL A 138 -16.45 9.84 2.29
CA VAL A 138 -15.85 8.94 3.29
C VAL A 138 -16.00 9.53 4.69
N THR A 139 -15.68 10.82 4.85
CA THR A 139 -15.78 11.52 6.13
C THR A 139 -17.22 11.52 6.67
N LYS A 140 -18.19 11.83 5.82
CA LYS A 140 -19.63 11.79 6.18
C LYS A 140 -20.10 10.39 6.59
N ASN A 141 -19.45 9.35 6.10
CA ASN A 141 -19.85 7.95 6.27
C ASN A 141 -18.97 7.15 7.24
N PHE A 142 -18.10 7.77 8.04
CA PHE A 142 -17.30 7.07 9.08
C PHE A 142 -18.13 6.22 10.03
N LYS A 143 -19.40 6.57 10.24
CA LYS A 143 -20.33 5.77 11.04
C LYS A 143 -20.48 4.33 10.54
N ILE A 144 -20.29 4.08 9.24
CA ILE A 144 -20.34 2.73 8.66
C ILE A 144 -19.18 1.90 9.21
N SER A 145 -17.96 2.41 9.14
CA SER A 145 -16.77 1.74 9.67
C SER A 145 -16.86 1.55 11.18
N GLN A 146 -17.36 2.56 11.93
CA GLN A 146 -17.58 2.45 13.36
C GLN A 146 -18.59 1.35 13.71
N ARG A 147 -19.68 1.20 12.93
CA ARG A 147 -20.65 0.11 13.12
C ARG A 147 -20.02 -1.25 12.85
N PHE A 148 -19.21 -1.35 11.77
CA PHE A 148 -18.49 -2.56 11.44
C PHE A 148 -17.58 -2.99 12.60
N TYR A 149 -16.71 -2.11 13.11
CA TYR A 149 -15.80 -2.45 14.19
C TYR A 149 -16.52 -2.74 15.52
N LYS A 150 -17.65 -2.09 15.81
CA LYS A 150 -18.49 -2.46 16.96
C LYS A 150 -19.08 -3.87 16.81
N LEU A 151 -19.53 -4.23 15.61
CA LEU A 151 -20.01 -5.58 15.34
C LEU A 151 -18.88 -6.60 15.44
N HIS A 152 -17.72 -6.28 14.86
CA HIS A 152 -16.52 -7.14 14.90
C HIS A 152 -16.09 -7.40 16.35
N ALA A 153 -16.01 -6.37 17.19
CA ALA A 153 -15.72 -6.51 18.62
C ALA A 153 -16.72 -7.46 19.31
N LYS A 154 -18.02 -7.29 19.04
CA LYS A 154 -19.08 -8.15 19.60
C LYS A 154 -18.91 -9.61 19.16
N LEU A 155 -18.60 -9.85 17.90
CA LEU A 155 -18.40 -11.21 17.35
C LEU A 155 -17.15 -11.86 17.96
N LEU A 156 -16.11 -11.11 18.22
CA LEU A 156 -14.90 -11.56 18.92
C LEU A 156 -15.07 -11.60 20.45
N LYS A 157 -16.28 -11.30 20.99
CA LYS A 157 -16.60 -11.25 22.43
C LYS A 157 -15.67 -10.29 23.21
N GLN A 158 -15.32 -9.16 22.60
CA GLN A 158 -14.46 -8.13 23.18
C GLN A 158 -15.22 -6.84 23.43
N LYS A 159 -14.85 -6.07 24.47
CA LYS A 159 -15.42 -4.75 24.73
C LYS A 159 -14.97 -3.70 23.71
N ALA A 160 -13.72 -3.79 23.27
CA ALA A 160 -13.11 -2.95 22.26
C ALA A 160 -12.05 -3.73 21.50
N LEU A 161 -11.77 -3.34 20.25
CA LEU A 161 -10.71 -3.92 19.44
C LEU A 161 -9.41 -3.15 19.63
N SER A 162 -8.30 -3.86 19.75
CA SER A 162 -6.97 -3.32 19.54
C SER A 162 -6.61 -3.28 18.05
N VAL A 163 -5.51 -2.65 17.70
CA VAL A 163 -4.99 -2.68 16.31
C VAL A 163 -4.70 -4.11 15.87
N GLY A 164 -4.18 -4.96 16.76
CA GLY A 164 -3.92 -6.38 16.48
C GLY A 164 -5.18 -7.21 16.23
N ASP A 165 -6.36 -6.75 16.69
CA ASP A 165 -7.64 -7.45 16.47
C ASP A 165 -8.30 -7.06 15.13
N ARG A 166 -7.82 -6.02 14.46
CA ARG A 166 -8.49 -5.42 13.29
C ARG A 166 -8.72 -6.39 12.14
N ALA A 167 -7.77 -7.29 11.89
CA ALA A 167 -7.78 -8.21 10.76
C ALA A 167 -8.04 -9.67 11.17
N VAL A 168 -8.52 -9.92 12.39
CA VAL A 168 -8.82 -11.28 12.84
C VAL A 168 -9.90 -11.91 11.96
N PRO A 169 -9.65 -13.11 11.41
CA PRO A 169 -10.61 -13.78 10.56
C PRO A 169 -11.92 -14.10 11.30
N MET A 170 -13.04 -13.93 10.61
CA MET A 170 -14.36 -14.29 11.11
C MET A 170 -14.80 -15.61 10.49
N GLY A 171 -14.64 -16.69 11.24
CA GLY A 171 -14.94 -18.06 10.78
C GLY A 171 -13.76 -18.71 10.07
N GLU A 172 -13.98 -19.94 9.60
CA GLU A 172 -12.97 -20.78 8.96
C GLU A 172 -13.44 -21.19 7.56
N ILE A 173 -12.58 -21.00 6.56
CA ILE A 173 -12.78 -21.55 5.22
C ILE A 173 -11.99 -22.85 5.14
N LYS A 174 -12.71 -23.98 5.23
CA LYS A 174 -12.09 -25.33 5.14
C LYS A 174 -11.61 -25.68 3.74
N LYS A 175 -12.22 -25.08 2.71
CA LYS A 175 -11.87 -25.33 1.31
C LYS A 175 -10.54 -24.67 0.99
N LYS A 176 -9.58 -25.45 0.51
CA LYS A 176 -8.32 -24.93 -0.06
C LYS A 176 -8.56 -24.62 -1.53
N PHE A 177 -7.97 -23.50 -1.95
CA PHE A 177 -7.99 -23.04 -3.34
C PHE A 177 -6.55 -23.11 -3.85
N ASP A 178 -6.28 -24.03 -4.75
CA ASP A 178 -5.05 -24.02 -5.54
C ASP A 178 -5.12 -22.95 -6.65
N PHE A 179 -4.07 -22.85 -7.43
CA PHE A 179 -3.99 -21.84 -8.49
C PHE A 179 -5.05 -22.05 -9.57
N GLU A 180 -5.27 -23.29 -9.96
CA GLU A 180 -6.25 -23.67 -10.99
C GLU A 180 -7.68 -23.33 -10.53
N THR A 181 -8.08 -23.81 -9.36
CA THR A 181 -9.40 -23.50 -8.77
C THR A 181 -9.60 -22.00 -8.58
N SER A 182 -8.55 -21.26 -8.15
CA SER A 182 -8.61 -19.82 -7.99
C SER A 182 -8.82 -19.11 -9.32
N THR A 183 -8.14 -19.56 -10.37
CA THR A 183 -8.28 -19.04 -11.73
C THR A 183 -9.67 -19.28 -12.29
N GLU A 184 -10.26 -20.46 -12.06
CA GLU A 184 -11.65 -20.72 -12.46
C GLU A 184 -12.67 -19.83 -11.75
N VAL A 185 -12.47 -19.59 -10.44
CA VAL A 185 -13.34 -18.69 -9.67
C VAL A 185 -13.25 -17.26 -10.20
N LEU A 186 -12.03 -16.78 -10.46
CA LEU A 186 -11.79 -15.45 -11.04
C LEU A 186 -12.43 -15.33 -12.42
N ASN A 187 -12.25 -16.32 -13.28
CA ASN A 187 -12.82 -16.33 -14.63
C ASN A 187 -14.35 -16.20 -14.60
N ARG A 188 -15.01 -16.98 -13.73
CA ARG A 188 -16.47 -16.91 -13.53
C ARG A 188 -16.92 -15.57 -12.94
N ALA A 189 -16.15 -14.99 -12.05
CA ALA A 189 -16.46 -13.69 -11.47
C ALA A 189 -16.33 -12.58 -12.52
N PHE A 190 -15.25 -12.58 -13.28
CA PHE A 190 -14.99 -11.62 -14.34
C PHE A 190 -16.01 -11.66 -15.47
N ALA A 191 -16.42 -12.86 -15.88
CA ALA A 191 -17.47 -13.04 -16.89
C ALA A 191 -18.81 -12.42 -16.49
N LYS A 192 -19.07 -12.22 -15.19
CA LYS A 192 -20.28 -11.54 -14.70
C LYS A 192 -20.17 -10.02 -14.78
N VAL A 193 -18.97 -9.47 -14.89
CA VAL A 193 -18.73 -8.03 -15.00
C VAL A 193 -18.73 -7.60 -16.47
N ASP A 194 -17.86 -8.21 -17.28
CA ASP A 194 -17.76 -7.96 -18.72
C ASP A 194 -17.08 -9.17 -19.38
N SER A 195 -17.53 -9.53 -20.61
CA SER A 195 -16.97 -10.66 -21.37
C SER A 195 -15.48 -10.50 -21.74
N LYS A 196 -14.98 -9.27 -21.80
CA LYS A 196 -13.57 -8.98 -22.08
C LYS A 196 -12.62 -9.32 -20.94
N TYR A 197 -13.08 -9.30 -19.69
CA TYR A 197 -12.21 -9.59 -18.54
C TYR A 197 -11.67 -11.02 -18.54
N PRO A 198 -12.47 -12.07 -18.82
CA PRO A 198 -11.95 -13.42 -19.02
C PRO A 198 -10.89 -13.52 -20.12
N GLU A 199 -11.04 -12.81 -21.23
CA GLU A 199 -10.06 -12.77 -22.33
C GLU A 199 -8.73 -12.16 -21.88
N ILE A 200 -8.81 -11.05 -21.13
CA ILE A 200 -7.63 -10.40 -20.55
C ILE A 200 -6.93 -11.35 -19.56
N LEU A 201 -7.67 -11.97 -18.64
CA LEU A 201 -7.11 -12.94 -17.70
C LEU A 201 -6.43 -14.10 -18.43
N LYS A 202 -7.05 -14.65 -19.48
CA LYS A 202 -6.48 -15.69 -20.32
C LYS A 202 -5.13 -15.24 -20.93
N GLY A 203 -5.09 -14.01 -21.47
CA GLY A 203 -3.86 -13.44 -22.00
C GLY A 203 -2.74 -13.36 -20.97
N PHE A 204 -3.03 -12.91 -19.75
CA PHE A 204 -2.06 -12.90 -18.65
C PHE A 204 -1.50 -14.27 -18.29
N LEU A 205 -2.37 -15.29 -18.28
CA LEU A 205 -2.00 -16.67 -17.98
C LEU A 205 -1.15 -17.30 -19.08
N GLU A 206 -1.58 -17.17 -20.33
CA GLU A 206 -0.91 -17.79 -21.50
C GLU A 206 0.45 -17.15 -21.80
N ASN A 207 0.60 -15.85 -21.51
CA ASN A 207 1.87 -15.13 -21.75
C ASN A 207 2.80 -15.11 -20.53
N GLY A 208 2.49 -15.85 -19.45
CA GLY A 208 3.36 -15.93 -18.26
C GLY A 208 3.51 -14.60 -17.51
N GLN A 209 2.52 -13.72 -17.58
CA GLN A 209 2.54 -12.39 -16.95
C GLN A 209 2.18 -12.39 -15.48
N ILE A 210 1.85 -13.57 -14.90
CA ILE A 210 1.52 -13.72 -13.48
C ILE A 210 2.58 -14.56 -12.77
N ASP A 211 3.35 -13.93 -11.89
CA ASP A 211 4.32 -14.60 -11.03
C ASP A 211 3.68 -14.92 -9.67
N VAL A 212 3.17 -16.14 -9.50
CA VAL A 212 2.34 -16.53 -8.35
C VAL A 212 3.15 -17.09 -7.19
N TYR A 213 4.08 -18.00 -7.47
CA TYR A 213 4.69 -18.84 -6.44
C TYR A 213 5.83 -18.14 -5.68
N PRO A 214 5.91 -18.34 -4.35
CA PRO A 214 7.02 -17.81 -3.56
C PRO A 214 8.33 -18.52 -3.93
N ARG A 215 9.44 -17.77 -3.96
CA ARG A 215 10.80 -18.29 -4.12
C ARG A 215 11.80 -17.42 -3.38
N LYS A 216 13.01 -17.95 -3.15
CA LYS A 216 14.09 -17.19 -2.49
C LYS A 216 14.38 -15.90 -3.28
N GLY A 217 14.42 -14.78 -2.59
CA GLY A 217 14.68 -13.46 -3.18
C GLY A 217 13.45 -12.78 -3.81
N LYS A 218 12.30 -13.42 -3.87
CA LYS A 218 11.06 -12.78 -4.32
C LYS A 218 10.50 -11.89 -3.21
N ARG A 219 10.24 -10.62 -3.52
CA ARG A 219 9.59 -9.68 -2.60
C ARG A 219 8.14 -10.14 -2.34
N GLY A 220 7.72 -10.10 -1.08
CA GLY A 220 6.34 -10.38 -0.71
C GLY A 220 5.38 -9.27 -1.12
N GLY A 221 4.09 -9.60 -1.14
CA GLY A 221 3.01 -8.68 -1.51
C GLY A 221 2.37 -9.04 -2.84
N ALA A 222 1.39 -8.23 -3.25
CA ALA A 222 0.73 -8.34 -4.55
C ALA A 222 0.68 -6.96 -5.20
N TYR A 223 1.09 -6.88 -6.44
CA TYR A 223 1.06 -5.63 -7.23
C TYR A 223 0.85 -5.95 -8.71
N CYS A 224 0.26 -5.00 -9.40
CA CYS A 224 0.16 -5.03 -10.85
C CYS A 224 1.01 -3.89 -11.41
N TRP A 225 1.90 -4.21 -12.35
CA TRP A 225 2.70 -3.23 -13.06
C TRP A 225 2.21 -3.15 -14.50
N GLY A 226 1.71 -1.98 -14.90
CA GLY A 226 1.36 -1.67 -16.28
C GLY A 226 2.38 -0.68 -16.85
N MET A 227 3.06 -1.03 -17.94
CA MET A 227 3.70 -0.03 -18.76
C MET A 227 2.62 0.50 -19.71
N GLY A 228 2.11 1.73 -19.42
CA GLY A 228 1.23 2.42 -20.36
C GLY A 228 2.00 2.71 -21.64
N LEU A 229 1.64 2.02 -22.72
CA LEU A 229 2.05 2.37 -24.09
C LEU A 229 1.08 3.39 -24.64
#